data_8f3c0c484eb86baf1b580678c2696043
#
_entry.id   8f3c0c484eb86baf1b580678c2696043
#
_cell.length_a   1.000
_cell.length_b   1.000
_cell.length_c   1.000
_cell.angle_alpha   90.00
_cell.angle_beta   90.00
_cell.angle_gamma   90.00
#
_symmetry.space_group_name_H-M   'P 1'
#
loop_
_entity.id
_entity.type
_entity.pdbx_description
1 polymer ?
#
loop_
_entity_poly.entity_id
_entity_poly.type
_entity_poly.pdbx_seq_one_letter_code
_entity_poly.pdbx_strand_id
1 'polypeptide(L)'
;LVHGPSGVGKSHLLAGICHHARQSRPGLAVAMFSAEQFTTNFLQALHGSGLPGFRRSCRAVDLLAIDDLQFFVGKRATLLELQSTVDTLHRAGKQIVFASDRDIESLSGLGSELTGRLRGGMTAGIMPPDYEVRRGIVSGLAKKREIDLPADVVDFLANSLTRHARELIGGINRLEATSHMLGAPVTLDLAREALADLVRSSARSLRLADIERAVCAAFGISEADLKSTRC
;
A
#
# COMPACT_ATOMS: atom_id res chain seq x y z
N LEU A 1 1.82 12.22 5.32
CA LEU A 1 1.46 10.82 5.48
C LEU A 1 0.62 10.35 4.31
N VAL A 2 0.98 9.23 3.69
CA VAL A 2 0.17 8.50 2.71
C VAL A 2 -0.47 7.30 3.43
N HIS A 3 -1.79 7.17 3.41
CA HIS A 3 -2.47 6.07 4.08
C HIS A 3 -3.53 5.41 3.20
N GLY A 4 -3.93 4.19 3.55
CA GLY A 4 -4.96 3.43 2.84
C GLY A 4 -4.78 1.93 3.02
N PRO A 5 -5.74 1.11 2.59
CA PRO A 5 -5.70 -0.34 2.77
C PRO A 5 -4.43 -1.00 2.22
N SER A 6 -4.14 -2.22 2.66
CA SER A 6 -3.01 -2.97 2.12
C SER A 6 -3.19 -3.23 0.61
N GLY A 7 -2.10 -3.14 -0.16
CA GLY A 7 -2.11 -3.48 -1.58
C GLY A 7 -2.62 -2.40 -2.54
N VAL A 8 -2.95 -1.17 -2.07
CA VAL A 8 -3.41 -0.06 -2.95
C VAL A 8 -2.27 0.70 -3.64
N GLY A 9 -1.01 0.35 -3.39
CA GLY A 9 0.13 0.98 -4.06
C GLY A 9 0.92 2.01 -3.23
N LYS A 10 0.72 2.12 -1.92
CA LYS A 10 1.44 3.06 -1.05
C LYS A 10 2.96 2.98 -1.16
N SER A 11 3.51 1.77 -1.03
CA SER A 11 4.96 1.51 -1.17
C SER A 11 5.48 1.90 -2.55
N HIS A 12 4.68 1.64 -3.59
CA HIS A 12 5.02 2.02 -4.96
C HIS A 12 5.04 3.54 -5.13
N LEU A 13 4.07 4.24 -4.54
CA LEU A 13 4.03 5.70 -4.53
C LEU A 13 5.24 6.28 -3.78
N LEU A 14 5.59 5.72 -2.60
CA LEU A 14 6.78 6.15 -1.87
C LEU A 14 8.05 5.97 -2.70
N ALA A 15 8.22 4.82 -3.34
CA ALA A 15 9.35 4.56 -4.24
C ALA A 15 9.36 5.53 -5.43
N GLY A 16 8.20 5.83 -6.00
CA GLY A 16 8.02 6.83 -7.06
C GLY A 16 8.43 8.24 -6.61
N ILE A 17 8.01 8.68 -5.42
CA ILE A 17 8.41 9.97 -4.83
C ILE A 17 9.93 10.03 -4.67
N CYS A 18 10.55 8.99 -4.13
CA CYS A 18 12.00 8.93 -3.95
C CYS A 18 12.75 8.95 -5.29
N HIS A 19 12.25 8.23 -6.27
CA HIS A 19 12.83 8.21 -7.62
C HIS A 19 12.72 9.57 -8.30
N HIS A 20 11.53 10.17 -8.29
CA HIS A 20 11.29 11.50 -8.86
C HIS A 20 12.15 12.57 -8.19
N ALA A 21 12.29 12.53 -6.86
CA ALA A 21 13.14 13.47 -6.13
C ALA A 21 14.61 13.42 -6.59
N ARG A 22 15.16 12.20 -6.77
CA ARG A 22 16.53 12.01 -7.28
C ARG A 22 16.69 12.50 -8.73
N GLN A 23 15.69 12.29 -9.58
CA GLN A 23 15.71 12.75 -10.97
C GLN A 23 15.60 14.26 -11.09
N SER A 24 14.68 14.88 -10.32
CA SER A 24 14.40 16.32 -10.40
C SER A 24 15.53 17.16 -9.81
N ARG A 25 16.30 16.61 -8.86
CA ARG A 25 17.41 17.31 -8.21
C ARG A 25 18.61 16.36 -8.05
N PRO A 26 19.49 16.29 -9.05
CA PRO A 26 20.72 15.50 -8.96
C PRO A 26 21.54 15.93 -7.73
N GLY A 27 21.95 14.95 -6.92
CA GLY A 27 22.67 15.20 -5.66
C GLY A 27 21.80 15.22 -4.40
N LEU A 28 20.47 15.15 -4.52
CA LEU A 28 19.59 15.04 -3.36
C LEU A 28 19.82 13.70 -2.64
N ALA A 29 20.16 13.78 -1.35
CA ALA A 29 20.32 12.59 -0.51
C ALA A 29 18.94 12.05 -0.11
N VAL A 30 18.59 10.85 -0.61
CA VAL A 30 17.29 10.23 -0.38
C VAL A 30 17.48 8.85 0.25
N ALA A 31 16.87 8.63 1.43
CA ALA A 31 16.79 7.31 2.06
C ALA A 31 15.33 6.83 2.12
N MET A 32 15.15 5.53 1.92
CA MET A 32 13.87 4.86 2.07
C MET A 32 14.07 3.58 2.87
N PHE A 33 13.25 3.38 3.89
CA PHE A 33 13.21 2.18 4.72
C PHE A 33 11.78 1.71 4.91
N SER A 34 11.59 0.40 5.07
CA SER A 34 10.39 -0.07 5.76
C SER A 34 10.60 0.08 7.28
N ALA A 35 9.51 0.11 8.05
CA ALA A 35 9.59 0.12 9.51
C ALA A 35 10.38 -1.09 10.05
N GLU A 36 10.31 -2.21 9.37
CA GLU A 36 11.05 -3.42 9.72
C GLU A 36 12.56 -3.24 9.46
N GLN A 37 12.95 -2.74 8.28
CA GLN A 37 14.35 -2.43 7.96
C GLN A 37 14.94 -1.40 8.93
N PHE A 38 14.20 -0.33 9.22
CA PHE A 38 14.62 0.68 10.20
C PHE A 38 14.85 0.04 11.57
N THR A 39 13.91 -0.81 12.03
CA THR A 39 14.00 -1.52 13.30
C THR A 39 15.23 -2.43 13.35
N THR A 40 15.42 -3.27 12.33
CA THR A 40 16.52 -4.22 12.24
C THR A 40 17.87 -3.50 12.23
N ASN A 41 18.03 -2.48 11.40
CA ASN A 41 19.25 -1.69 11.29
C ASN A 41 19.56 -0.95 12.61
N PHE A 42 18.54 -0.41 13.27
CA PHE A 42 18.70 0.24 14.58
C PHE A 42 19.16 -0.73 15.65
N LEU A 43 18.51 -1.89 15.77
CA LEU A 43 18.86 -2.89 16.79
C LEU A 43 20.26 -3.46 16.55
N GLN A 44 20.63 -3.74 15.31
CA GLN A 44 22.00 -4.15 14.96
C GLN A 44 23.03 -3.07 15.34
N ALA A 45 22.74 -1.82 15.03
CA ALA A 45 23.60 -0.70 15.38
C ALA A 45 23.69 -0.46 16.90
N LEU A 46 22.62 -0.74 17.63
CA LEU A 46 22.58 -0.60 19.10
C LEU A 46 23.42 -1.66 19.80
N HIS A 47 23.42 -2.91 19.31
CA HIS A 47 24.22 -4.01 19.87
C HIS A 47 25.70 -3.95 19.48
N GLY A 48 26.06 -3.15 18.48
CA GLY A 48 27.43 -2.91 18.02
C GLY A 48 27.85 -1.46 18.22
N SER A 49 28.99 -1.09 17.65
CA SER A 49 29.48 0.31 17.65
C SER A 49 28.88 1.17 16.51
N GLY A 50 27.83 0.69 15.84
CA GLY A 50 27.30 1.23 14.57
C GLY A 50 26.28 2.35 14.69
N LEU A 51 25.83 2.72 15.91
CA LEU A 51 24.76 3.71 16.12
C LEU A 51 25.01 5.07 15.44
N PRO A 52 26.24 5.65 15.46
CA PRO A 52 26.52 6.89 14.73
C PRO A 52 26.34 6.74 13.21
N GLY A 53 26.73 5.59 12.65
CA GLY A 53 26.57 5.27 11.22
C GLY A 53 25.08 5.17 10.84
N PHE A 54 24.30 4.43 11.62
CA PHE A 54 22.85 4.33 11.43
C PHE A 54 22.18 5.71 11.49
N ARG A 55 22.48 6.50 12.51
CA ARG A 55 21.94 7.87 12.63
C ARG A 55 22.32 8.74 11.44
N ARG A 56 23.55 8.63 10.94
CA ARG A 56 23.98 9.35 9.75
C ARG A 56 23.16 8.94 8.52
N SER A 57 22.94 7.65 8.30
CA SER A 57 22.16 7.16 7.16
C SER A 57 20.71 7.62 7.17
N CYS A 58 20.13 7.89 8.34
CA CYS A 58 18.75 8.36 8.48
C CYS A 58 18.61 9.89 8.56
N ARG A 59 19.64 10.60 9.08
CA ARG A 59 19.54 12.04 9.41
C ARG A 59 20.34 12.94 8.47
N ALA A 60 21.35 12.41 7.74
CA ALA A 60 22.10 13.17 6.75
C ALA A 60 21.47 13.05 5.35
N VAL A 61 20.14 13.16 5.27
CA VAL A 61 19.37 13.04 4.03
C VAL A 61 18.49 14.28 3.83
N ASP A 62 18.13 14.55 2.59
CA ASP A 62 17.20 15.62 2.22
C ASP A 62 15.76 15.13 2.20
N LEU A 63 15.57 13.84 1.93
CA LEU A 63 14.28 13.16 1.95
C LEU A 63 14.42 11.82 2.64
N LEU A 64 13.65 11.61 3.72
CA LEU A 64 13.46 10.33 4.38
C LEU A 64 12.07 9.79 4.07
N ALA A 65 11.98 8.60 3.50
CA ALA A 65 10.74 7.88 3.30
C ALA A 65 10.68 6.65 4.21
N ILE A 66 9.59 6.49 4.95
CA ILE A 66 9.36 5.32 5.82
C ILE A 66 8.04 4.67 5.42
N ASP A 67 8.12 3.40 5.05
CA ASP A 67 6.95 2.58 4.72
C ASP A 67 6.49 1.76 5.93
N ASP A 68 5.20 1.43 5.94
CA ASP A 68 4.58 0.57 6.96
C ASP A 68 4.72 1.10 8.39
N LEU A 69 4.44 2.38 8.59
CA LEU A 69 4.59 3.11 9.86
C LEU A 69 3.89 2.41 11.04
N GLN A 70 2.79 1.68 10.80
CA GLN A 70 2.04 0.95 11.81
C GLN A 70 2.89 -0.12 12.54
N PHE A 71 3.95 -0.62 11.95
CA PHE A 71 4.82 -1.64 12.57
C PHE A 71 5.76 -1.10 13.64
N PHE A 72 5.79 0.20 13.89
CA PHE A 72 6.48 0.77 15.05
C PHE A 72 5.66 0.69 16.35
N VAL A 73 4.34 0.47 16.24
CA VAL A 73 3.46 0.32 17.41
C VAL A 73 3.97 -0.83 18.29
N GLY A 74 4.13 -0.56 19.59
CA GLY A 74 4.66 -1.52 20.57
C GLY A 74 6.19 -1.63 20.61
N LYS A 75 6.94 -1.03 19.68
CA LYS A 75 8.42 -1.07 19.66
C LYS A 75 9.04 0.19 20.27
N ARG A 76 8.93 0.34 21.59
CA ARG A 76 9.25 1.58 22.32
C ARG A 76 10.63 2.16 21.99
N ALA A 77 11.70 1.35 22.03
CA ALA A 77 13.07 1.84 21.79
C ALA A 77 13.26 2.36 20.35
N THR A 78 12.76 1.60 19.37
CA THR A 78 12.83 2.00 17.95
C THR A 78 11.95 3.21 17.65
N LEU A 79 10.79 3.31 18.31
CA LEU A 79 9.90 4.47 18.18
C LEU A 79 10.55 5.75 18.70
N LEU A 80 11.25 5.71 19.83
CA LEU A 80 12.01 6.85 20.35
C LEU A 80 13.13 7.29 19.39
N GLU A 81 13.84 6.35 18.79
CA GLU A 81 14.88 6.67 17.78
C GLU A 81 14.26 7.28 16.52
N LEU A 82 13.09 6.77 16.08
CA LEU A 82 12.34 7.34 14.96
C LEU A 82 11.90 8.78 15.28
N GLN A 83 11.31 9.03 16.45
CA GLN A 83 10.90 10.36 16.89
C GLN A 83 12.09 11.34 16.88
N SER A 84 13.23 10.94 17.50
CA SER A 84 14.45 11.74 17.48
C SER A 84 14.99 12.01 16.07
N THR A 85 14.83 11.07 15.15
CA THR A 85 15.21 11.22 13.74
C THR A 85 14.29 12.21 13.02
N VAL A 86 12.97 12.08 13.23
CA VAL A 86 11.97 13.00 12.70
C VAL A 86 12.22 14.43 13.19
N ASP A 87 12.52 14.60 14.47
CA ASP A 87 12.82 15.91 15.08
C ASP A 87 14.06 16.56 14.47
N THR A 88 15.09 15.76 14.26
CA THR A 88 16.34 16.24 13.66
C THR A 88 16.11 16.72 12.23
N LEU A 89 15.42 15.93 11.43
CA LEU A 89 15.11 16.27 10.03
C LEU A 89 14.16 17.47 9.93
N HIS A 90 13.14 17.51 10.78
CA HIS A 90 12.18 18.62 10.79
C HIS A 90 12.87 19.96 11.12
N ARG A 91 13.70 19.99 12.16
CA ARG A 91 14.50 21.19 12.52
C ARG A 91 15.47 21.60 11.42
N ALA A 92 15.97 20.65 10.65
CA ALA A 92 16.86 20.93 9.51
C ALA A 92 16.09 21.30 8.22
N GLY A 93 14.75 21.42 8.26
CA GLY A 93 13.93 21.74 7.09
C GLY A 93 13.91 20.65 6.03
N LYS A 94 14.21 19.37 6.43
CA LYS A 94 14.25 18.23 5.51
C LYS A 94 12.87 17.61 5.34
N GLN A 95 12.66 16.98 4.19
CA GLN A 95 11.38 16.36 3.86
C GLN A 95 11.29 14.94 4.45
N ILE A 96 10.13 14.61 5.01
CA ILE A 96 9.81 13.27 5.50
C ILE A 96 8.49 12.82 4.88
N VAL A 97 8.44 11.58 4.42
CA VAL A 97 7.23 10.96 3.88
C VAL A 97 7.01 9.61 4.56
N PHE A 98 5.81 9.40 5.07
CA PHE A 98 5.40 8.15 5.69
C PHE A 98 4.32 7.47 4.87
N ALA A 99 4.30 6.12 4.89
CA ALA A 99 3.14 5.36 4.46
C ALA A 99 2.63 4.45 5.59
N SER A 100 1.31 4.25 5.65
CA SER A 100 0.64 3.40 6.64
C SER A 100 -0.56 2.68 6.03
N ASP A 101 -0.90 1.50 6.56
CA ASP A 101 -2.11 0.77 6.18
C ASP A 101 -3.40 1.36 6.79
N ARG A 102 -3.26 2.31 7.71
CA ARG A 102 -4.35 2.96 8.45
C ARG A 102 -4.12 4.46 8.60
N ASP A 103 -5.17 5.18 8.92
CA ASP A 103 -5.16 6.61 9.17
C ASP A 103 -4.44 7.01 10.48
N ILE A 104 -4.26 8.32 10.69
CA ILE A 104 -3.58 8.85 11.88
C ILE A 104 -4.32 8.50 13.15
N GLU A 105 -5.66 8.48 13.15
CA GLU A 105 -6.46 8.22 14.33
C GLU A 105 -6.25 6.80 14.85
N SER A 106 -6.07 5.85 13.93
CA SER A 106 -5.75 4.45 14.23
C SER A 106 -4.28 4.20 14.62
N LEU A 107 -3.43 5.23 14.54
CA LEU A 107 -2.00 5.17 14.87
C LEU A 107 -1.67 5.70 16.29
N SER A 108 -2.66 5.74 17.20
CA SER A 108 -2.47 6.26 18.58
C SER A 108 -1.31 5.60 19.35
N GLY A 109 -0.99 4.34 19.05
CA GLY A 109 0.14 3.61 19.62
C GLY A 109 1.54 4.15 19.25
N LEU A 110 1.65 5.13 18.34
CA LEU A 110 2.90 5.83 18.01
C LEU A 110 3.21 6.97 18.99
N GLY A 111 2.33 7.25 19.94
CA GLY A 111 2.47 8.34 20.90
C GLY A 111 2.03 9.71 20.36
N SER A 112 1.66 10.60 21.29
CA SER A 112 1.09 11.91 20.97
C SER A 112 2.03 12.84 20.19
N GLU A 113 3.33 12.72 20.42
CA GLU A 113 4.33 13.57 19.78
C GLU A 113 4.43 13.30 18.28
N LEU A 114 4.61 12.02 17.87
CA LEU A 114 4.70 11.67 16.45
C LEU A 114 3.35 11.87 15.73
N THR A 115 2.24 11.47 16.36
CA THR A 115 0.90 11.69 15.77
C THR A 115 0.56 13.17 15.63
N GLY A 116 0.98 14.02 16.58
CA GLY A 116 0.84 15.47 16.48
C GLY A 116 1.58 16.05 15.27
N ARG A 117 2.81 15.60 15.02
CA ARG A 117 3.59 16.01 13.83
C ARG A 117 2.97 15.52 12.51
N LEU A 118 2.44 14.29 12.51
CA LEU A 118 1.73 13.75 11.34
C LEU A 118 0.48 14.57 11.01
N ARG A 119 -0.29 15.00 12.02
CA ARG A 119 -1.46 15.87 11.86
C ARG A 119 -1.11 17.27 11.36
N GLY A 120 0.03 17.80 11.77
CA GLY A 120 0.53 19.09 11.29
C GLY A 120 1.04 19.09 9.86
N GLY A 121 1.23 17.90 9.26
CA GLY A 121 1.68 17.73 7.90
C GLY A 121 0.55 17.40 6.92
N MET A 122 0.92 17.22 5.65
CA MET A 122 0.00 16.77 4.62
C MET A 122 -0.37 15.29 4.81
N THR A 123 -1.66 14.98 4.75
CA THR A 123 -2.18 13.62 4.78
C THR A 123 -2.97 13.33 3.51
N ALA A 124 -2.69 12.20 2.86
CA ALA A 124 -3.35 11.77 1.63
C ALA A 124 -3.81 10.31 1.76
N GLY A 125 -5.11 10.08 1.61
CA GLY A 125 -5.69 8.74 1.58
C GLY A 125 -5.64 8.16 0.16
N ILE A 126 -5.20 6.90 0.03
CA ILE A 126 -5.30 6.15 -1.23
C ILE A 126 -6.45 5.16 -1.10
N MET A 127 -7.42 5.31 -1.97
CA MET A 127 -8.56 4.41 -2.07
C MET A 127 -8.23 3.17 -2.92
N PRO A 128 -8.95 2.06 -2.72
CA PRO A 128 -8.86 0.93 -3.64
C PRO A 128 -9.10 1.38 -5.09
N PRO A 129 -8.35 0.82 -6.07
CA PRO A 129 -8.48 1.21 -7.45
C PRO A 129 -9.87 0.88 -8.01
N ASP A 130 -10.49 1.79 -8.74
CA ASP A 130 -11.70 1.55 -9.52
C ASP A 130 -11.41 0.68 -10.74
N TYR A 131 -12.41 0.39 -11.54
CA TYR A 131 -12.26 -0.47 -12.73
C TYR A 131 -11.24 0.10 -13.73
N GLU A 132 -11.33 1.39 -14.04
CA GLU A 132 -10.45 2.03 -15.03
C GLU A 132 -8.98 2.03 -14.56
N VAL A 133 -8.76 2.32 -13.28
CA VAL A 133 -7.42 2.25 -12.69
C VAL A 133 -6.89 0.81 -12.69
N ARG A 134 -7.73 -0.19 -12.36
CA ARG A 134 -7.31 -1.61 -12.43
C ARG A 134 -6.95 -2.03 -13.85
N ARG A 135 -7.77 -1.65 -14.84
CA ARG A 135 -7.52 -1.89 -16.26
C ARG A 135 -6.19 -1.26 -16.70
N GLY A 136 -5.95 0.00 -16.30
CA GLY A 136 -4.69 0.70 -16.55
C GLY A 136 -3.48 0.00 -15.90
N ILE A 137 -3.62 -0.51 -14.66
CA ILE A 137 -2.56 -1.28 -13.97
C ILE A 137 -2.24 -2.56 -14.74
N VAL A 138 -3.26 -3.34 -15.15
CA VAL A 138 -3.06 -4.58 -15.92
C VAL A 138 -2.36 -4.31 -17.24
N SER A 139 -2.86 -3.35 -18.02
CA SER A 139 -2.27 -2.97 -19.32
C SER A 139 -0.84 -2.46 -19.19
N GLY A 140 -0.58 -1.62 -18.17
CA GLY A 140 0.76 -1.10 -17.89
C GLY A 140 1.76 -2.18 -17.48
N LEU A 141 1.32 -3.15 -16.68
CA LEU A 141 2.15 -4.28 -16.26
C LEU A 141 2.43 -5.23 -17.45
N ALA A 142 1.42 -5.54 -18.26
CA ALA A 142 1.57 -6.36 -19.46
C ALA A 142 2.59 -5.75 -20.42
N LYS A 143 2.44 -4.44 -20.70
CA LYS A 143 3.39 -3.71 -21.56
C LYS A 143 4.82 -3.72 -20.99
N LYS A 144 4.97 -3.48 -19.68
CA LYS A 144 6.30 -3.45 -19.03
C LYS A 144 7.00 -4.81 -19.08
N ARG A 145 6.25 -5.91 -19.11
CA ARG A 145 6.76 -7.29 -19.14
C ARG A 145 6.78 -7.91 -20.52
N GLU A 146 6.35 -7.15 -21.54
CA GLU A 146 6.26 -7.62 -22.92
C GLU A 146 5.34 -8.84 -23.07
N ILE A 147 4.28 -8.91 -22.22
CA ILE A 147 3.26 -9.97 -22.31
C ILE A 147 2.14 -9.49 -23.21
N ASP A 148 1.84 -10.29 -24.23
CA ASP A 148 0.68 -10.04 -25.09
C ASP A 148 -0.60 -10.50 -24.38
N LEU A 149 -1.35 -9.53 -23.84
CA LEU A 149 -2.65 -9.76 -23.20
C LEU A 149 -3.77 -9.21 -24.09
N PRO A 150 -4.66 -10.06 -24.61
CA PRO A 150 -5.87 -9.62 -25.31
C PRO A 150 -6.74 -8.70 -24.45
N ALA A 151 -7.48 -7.80 -25.09
CA ALA A 151 -8.30 -6.79 -24.38
C ALA A 151 -9.36 -7.42 -23.46
N ASP A 152 -9.97 -8.52 -23.89
CA ASP A 152 -10.94 -9.29 -23.11
C ASP A 152 -10.34 -9.94 -21.85
N VAL A 153 -9.07 -10.35 -21.90
CA VAL A 153 -8.32 -10.84 -20.73
C VAL A 153 -8.01 -9.70 -19.78
N VAL A 154 -7.62 -8.52 -20.30
CA VAL A 154 -7.39 -7.32 -19.47
C VAL A 154 -8.66 -6.94 -18.72
N ASP A 155 -9.80 -6.90 -19.44
CA ASP A 155 -11.10 -6.57 -18.87
C ASP A 155 -11.57 -7.64 -17.87
N PHE A 156 -11.32 -8.92 -18.15
CA PHE A 156 -11.61 -10.01 -17.23
C PHE A 156 -10.84 -9.87 -15.91
N LEU A 157 -9.53 -9.61 -15.96
CA LEU A 157 -8.70 -9.38 -14.79
C LEU A 157 -9.19 -8.17 -13.97
N ALA A 158 -9.45 -7.04 -14.65
CA ALA A 158 -9.89 -5.82 -14.01
C ALA A 158 -11.28 -5.94 -13.34
N ASN A 159 -12.19 -6.76 -13.92
CA ASN A 159 -13.51 -7.03 -13.35
C ASN A 159 -13.49 -8.05 -12.20
N SER A 160 -12.64 -9.08 -12.32
CA SER A 160 -12.67 -10.22 -11.41
C SER A 160 -11.77 -10.05 -10.18
N LEU A 161 -10.66 -9.30 -10.29
CA LEU A 161 -9.69 -9.10 -9.22
C LEU A 161 -9.85 -7.67 -8.65
N THR A 162 -10.75 -7.52 -7.67
CA THR A 162 -11.22 -6.21 -7.23
C THR A 162 -10.70 -5.74 -5.88
N ARG A 163 -10.02 -6.61 -5.11
CA ARG A 163 -9.63 -6.29 -3.72
C ARG A 163 -8.46 -5.32 -3.64
N HIS A 164 -7.39 -5.58 -4.38
CA HIS A 164 -6.19 -4.75 -4.35
C HIS A 164 -5.25 -5.03 -5.54
N ALA A 165 -4.38 -4.08 -5.86
CA ALA A 165 -3.46 -4.17 -7.01
C ALA A 165 -2.50 -5.39 -6.96
N ARG A 166 -2.19 -5.92 -5.77
CA ARG A 166 -1.36 -7.16 -5.64
C ARG A 166 -2.03 -8.38 -6.25
N GLU A 167 -3.37 -8.47 -6.20
CA GLU A 167 -4.09 -9.57 -6.86
C GLU A 167 -3.94 -9.50 -8.38
N LEU A 168 -4.00 -8.30 -8.96
CA LEU A 168 -3.77 -8.09 -10.39
C LEU A 168 -2.36 -8.55 -10.79
N ILE A 169 -1.35 -8.18 -10.00
CA ILE A 169 0.03 -8.64 -10.23
C ILE A 169 0.13 -10.16 -10.13
N GLY A 170 -0.49 -10.75 -9.10
CA GLY A 170 -0.53 -12.20 -8.91
C GLY A 170 -1.24 -12.92 -10.06
N GLY A 171 -2.35 -12.36 -10.56
CA GLY A 171 -3.08 -12.87 -11.72
C GLY A 171 -2.23 -12.86 -12.99
N ILE A 172 -1.55 -11.75 -13.28
CA ILE A 172 -0.65 -11.65 -14.44
C ILE A 172 0.52 -12.63 -14.32
N ASN A 173 1.16 -12.73 -13.14
CA ASN A 173 2.26 -13.69 -12.93
C ASN A 173 1.81 -15.14 -13.22
N ARG A 174 0.61 -15.50 -12.77
CA ARG A 174 0.07 -16.85 -12.97
C ARG A 174 -0.26 -17.11 -14.42
N LEU A 175 -0.84 -16.13 -15.15
CA LEU A 175 -1.11 -16.24 -16.58
C LEU A 175 0.18 -16.40 -17.39
N GLU A 176 1.18 -15.58 -17.11
CA GLU A 176 2.49 -15.65 -17.74
C GLU A 176 3.13 -17.03 -17.54
N ALA A 177 3.17 -17.51 -16.30
CA ALA A 177 3.70 -18.83 -15.98
C ALA A 177 2.93 -19.96 -16.68
N THR A 178 1.59 -19.90 -16.68
CA THR A 178 0.75 -20.91 -17.31
C THR A 178 0.92 -20.94 -18.85
N SER A 179 0.95 -19.76 -19.46
CA SER A 179 1.20 -19.60 -20.91
C SER A 179 2.56 -20.20 -21.30
N HIS A 180 3.61 -19.89 -20.54
CA HIS A 180 4.94 -20.46 -20.76
C HIS A 180 4.98 -21.98 -20.58
N MET A 181 4.34 -22.53 -19.54
CA MET A 181 4.30 -23.98 -19.30
C MET A 181 3.58 -24.75 -20.39
N LEU A 182 2.52 -24.18 -20.94
CA LEU A 182 1.71 -24.81 -21.99
C LEU A 182 2.23 -24.53 -23.41
N GLY A 183 3.16 -23.57 -23.56
CA GLY A 183 3.61 -23.11 -24.88
C GLY A 183 2.48 -22.50 -25.71
N ALA A 184 1.46 -21.93 -25.07
CA ALA A 184 0.25 -21.44 -25.69
C ALA A 184 0.01 -19.94 -25.40
N PRO A 185 -0.59 -19.17 -26.30
CA PRO A 185 -0.91 -17.77 -26.08
C PRO A 185 -1.93 -17.61 -24.94
N VAL A 186 -1.92 -16.46 -24.28
CA VAL A 186 -2.92 -16.13 -23.28
C VAL A 186 -4.26 -15.87 -23.94
N THR A 187 -5.27 -16.66 -23.61
CA THR A 187 -6.64 -16.50 -24.05
C THR A 187 -7.58 -16.29 -22.87
N LEU A 188 -8.79 -15.84 -23.12
CA LEU A 188 -9.79 -15.66 -22.05
C LEU A 188 -10.14 -16.99 -21.36
N ASP A 189 -10.20 -18.08 -22.10
CA ASP A 189 -10.50 -19.40 -21.51
C ASP A 189 -9.35 -19.89 -20.63
N LEU A 190 -8.09 -19.73 -21.09
CA LEU A 190 -6.91 -19.99 -20.27
C LEU A 190 -6.93 -19.13 -19.00
N ALA A 191 -7.31 -17.85 -19.12
CA ALA A 191 -7.36 -16.93 -17.98
C ALA A 191 -8.44 -17.36 -16.96
N ARG A 192 -9.61 -17.76 -17.41
CA ARG A 192 -10.69 -18.26 -16.56
C ARG A 192 -10.29 -19.53 -15.81
N GLU A 193 -9.67 -20.47 -16.47
CA GLU A 193 -9.21 -21.72 -15.88
C GLU A 193 -8.06 -21.47 -14.89
N ALA A 194 -7.00 -20.81 -15.35
CA ALA A 194 -5.81 -20.57 -14.54
C ALA A 194 -6.08 -19.72 -13.30
N LEU A 195 -7.05 -18.81 -13.33
CA LEU A 195 -7.34 -17.87 -12.25
C LEU A 195 -8.61 -18.21 -11.44
N ALA A 196 -9.26 -19.34 -11.70
CA ALA A 196 -10.52 -19.71 -11.05
C ALA A 196 -10.49 -19.60 -9.52
N ASP A 197 -9.39 -20.06 -8.89
CA ASP A 197 -9.23 -20.02 -7.43
C ASP A 197 -9.01 -18.58 -6.94
N LEU A 198 -8.21 -17.80 -7.68
CA LEU A 198 -7.92 -16.42 -7.32
C LEU A 198 -9.19 -15.56 -7.43
N VAL A 199 -9.97 -15.76 -8.49
CA VAL A 199 -11.26 -15.07 -8.69
C VAL A 199 -12.25 -15.43 -7.58
N ARG A 200 -12.36 -16.72 -7.22
CA ARG A 200 -13.22 -17.14 -6.08
C ARG A 200 -12.79 -16.50 -4.77
N SER A 201 -11.49 -16.40 -4.51
CA SER A 201 -10.98 -15.77 -3.30
C SER A 201 -11.11 -14.24 -3.32
N SER A 202 -11.06 -13.63 -4.49
CA SER A 202 -11.25 -12.19 -4.69
C SER A 202 -12.73 -11.78 -4.64
N ALA A 203 -13.64 -12.70 -4.99
CA ALA A 203 -15.06 -12.45 -4.85
C ALA A 203 -15.34 -12.04 -3.40
N ARG A 204 -15.80 -10.80 -3.24
CA ARG A 204 -16.11 -10.21 -1.94
C ARG A 204 -17.11 -11.13 -1.26
N SER A 205 -16.73 -11.75 -0.13
CA SER A 205 -17.75 -12.36 0.71
C SER A 205 -18.73 -11.27 1.11
N LEU A 206 -19.96 -11.36 0.63
CA LEU A 206 -21.04 -10.44 0.99
C LEU A 206 -21.12 -10.41 2.52
N ARG A 207 -20.82 -9.26 3.11
CA ARG A 207 -20.99 -9.06 4.54
C ARG A 207 -22.46 -8.74 4.77
N LEU A 208 -22.97 -9.16 5.92
CA LEU A 208 -24.33 -8.83 6.32
C LEU A 208 -24.65 -7.33 6.15
N ALA A 209 -23.68 -6.46 6.50
CA ALA A 209 -23.81 -5.01 6.32
C ALA A 209 -23.93 -4.55 4.84
N ASP A 210 -23.40 -5.29 3.89
CA ASP A 210 -23.56 -4.97 2.46
C ASP A 210 -24.97 -5.36 1.99
N ILE A 211 -25.51 -6.46 2.52
CA ILE A 211 -26.89 -6.92 2.27
C ILE A 211 -27.89 -5.95 2.93
N GLU A 212 -27.67 -5.59 4.20
CA GLU A 212 -28.49 -4.60 4.92
C GLU A 212 -28.57 -3.28 4.14
N ARG A 213 -27.43 -2.76 3.68
CA ARG A 213 -27.37 -1.52 2.91
C ARG A 213 -28.09 -1.61 1.57
N ALA A 214 -27.92 -2.73 0.86
CA ALA A 214 -28.61 -2.96 -0.41
C ALA A 214 -30.13 -3.05 -0.23
N VAL A 215 -30.59 -3.72 0.82
CA VAL A 215 -32.02 -3.80 1.17
C VAL A 215 -32.56 -2.43 1.55
N CYS A 216 -31.87 -1.68 2.41
CA CYS A 216 -32.26 -0.32 2.78
C CYS A 216 -32.42 0.59 1.55
N ALA A 217 -31.47 0.53 0.63
CA ALA A 217 -31.51 1.30 -0.61
C ALA A 217 -32.65 0.88 -1.55
N ALA A 218 -32.88 -0.43 -1.69
CA ALA A 218 -33.94 -0.95 -2.57
C ALA A 218 -35.35 -0.64 -2.07
N PHE A 219 -35.55 -0.62 -0.75
CA PHE A 219 -36.86 -0.41 -0.13
C PHE A 219 -37.05 1.00 0.46
N GLY A 220 -36.04 1.86 0.40
CA GLY A 220 -36.12 3.24 0.92
C GLY A 220 -36.27 3.31 2.45
N ILE A 221 -35.75 2.31 3.18
CA ILE A 221 -35.86 2.21 4.65
C ILE A 221 -34.48 2.46 5.29
N SER A 222 -34.48 2.88 6.56
CA SER A 222 -33.24 3.03 7.32
C SER A 222 -32.75 1.70 7.92
N GLU A 223 -31.48 1.61 8.30
CA GLU A 223 -30.93 0.44 9.02
C GLU A 223 -31.66 0.20 10.37
N ALA A 224 -32.17 1.27 11.01
CA ALA A 224 -32.93 1.19 12.24
C ALA A 224 -34.29 0.55 11.99
N ASP A 225 -34.93 0.87 10.86
CA ASP A 225 -36.24 0.27 10.49
C ASP A 225 -36.09 -1.21 10.17
N LEU A 226 -34.97 -1.59 9.48
CA LEU A 226 -34.70 -2.99 9.16
C LEU A 226 -34.49 -3.85 10.42
N LYS A 227 -33.96 -3.27 11.50
CA LYS A 227 -33.70 -3.95 12.78
C LYS A 227 -34.87 -3.81 13.77
N SER A 228 -35.93 -3.05 13.41
CA SER A 228 -37.06 -2.87 14.27
C SER A 228 -37.98 -4.12 14.28
N THR A 229 -38.45 -4.51 15.46
CA THR A 229 -39.46 -5.58 15.62
C THR A 229 -40.90 -5.09 15.41
N ARG A 230 -41.09 -3.86 14.89
CA ARG A 230 -42.42 -3.32 14.61
C ARG A 230 -42.85 -3.77 13.22
N CYS A 231 -43.87 -4.62 13.20
CA CYS A 231 -44.70 -4.87 12.02
C CYS A 231 -45.65 -3.70 11.80
#